data_b70f7e3c4c33267ff8eec97f29299fc9
#
_entry.id   b70f7e3c4c33267ff8eec97f29299fc9
#
_cell.length_a   1.000
_cell.length_b   1.000
_cell.length_c   1.000
_cell.angle_alpha   90.00
_cell.angle_beta   90.00
_cell.angle_gamma   90.00
#
_symmetry.space_group_name_H-M   'P 1'
#
loop_
_entity.id
_entity.type
_entity.pdbx_description
1 polymer ?
#
loop_
_entity_poly.entity_id
_entity_poly.type
_entity_poly.pdbx_seq_one_letter_code
_entity_poly.pdbx_strand_id
1 'polypeptide(L)'
;MNKLVYISAILLFSTLFSACTNDSEDVSKPVINLIEPEDGHALKIGAAVHFEMELSDDTELRSYKVDIHNNFDGHNHTKAVSETVDFTYSKSWDVSGLKNTLVHHHEIVIPANATPGNYHLMVYCTDKAGNETYVARKIVLSYDAVEHEE
;
A
#
# COMPACT_ATOMS: atom_id res chain seq x y z
N MET A 1 24.74 66.61 49.79
CA MET A 1 23.52 65.81 50.14
C MET A 1 23.06 65.10 48.89
N ASN A 2 23.56 63.87 48.70
CA ASN A 2 23.28 63.11 47.47
C ASN A 2 22.30 62.01 47.81
N LYS A 3 21.14 62.04 47.18
CA LYS A 3 20.12 61.02 47.28
C LYS A 3 20.39 59.93 46.21
N LEU A 4 20.81 58.76 46.66
CA LEU A 4 20.95 57.55 45.85
C LEU A 4 19.55 56.98 45.58
N VAL A 5 19.15 56.95 44.32
CA VAL A 5 17.92 56.27 43.90
C VAL A 5 18.29 54.87 43.44
N TYR A 6 17.88 53.88 44.20
CA TYR A 6 18.02 52.48 43.78
C TYR A 6 16.86 52.09 42.83
N ILE A 7 17.18 51.89 41.57
CA ILE A 7 16.26 51.34 40.60
C ILE A 7 16.39 49.79 40.71
N SER A 8 15.37 49.17 41.32
CA SER A 8 15.23 47.73 41.34
C SER A 8 14.74 47.25 39.98
N ALA A 9 15.62 46.67 39.18
CA ALA A 9 15.27 45.95 37.96
C ALA A 9 14.68 44.57 38.30
N ILE A 10 13.38 44.44 38.25
CA ILE A 10 12.70 43.13 38.35
C ILE A 10 12.86 42.44 37.00
N LEU A 11 13.77 41.46 36.96
CA LEU A 11 13.95 40.58 35.79
C LEU A 11 12.81 39.55 35.78
N LEU A 12 11.80 39.79 34.96
CA LEU A 12 10.68 38.88 34.73
C LEU A 12 11.18 37.70 33.90
N PHE A 13 11.57 36.62 34.59
CA PHE A 13 11.97 35.36 33.93
C PHE A 13 10.74 34.62 33.44
N SER A 14 10.38 34.86 32.18
CA SER A 14 9.31 34.18 31.48
C SER A 14 9.78 32.75 31.18
N THR A 15 9.38 31.79 32.02
CA THR A 15 9.55 30.36 31.74
C THR A 15 8.54 29.95 30.65
N LEU A 16 9.01 29.81 29.42
CA LEU A 16 8.29 29.13 28.36
C LEU A 16 8.17 27.65 28.76
N PHE A 17 7.01 27.27 29.31
CA PHE A 17 6.62 25.88 29.39
C PHE A 17 6.36 25.42 27.96
N SER A 18 7.35 24.74 27.34
CA SER A 18 7.12 23.92 26.18
C SER A 18 6.25 22.74 26.65
N ALA A 19 4.96 22.83 26.42
CA ALA A 19 4.07 21.71 26.57
C ALA A 19 4.45 20.72 25.47
N CYS A 20 5.27 19.71 25.81
CA CYS A 20 5.31 18.48 25.04
C CYS A 20 3.91 17.87 25.16
N THR A 21 3.11 18.00 24.15
CA THR A 21 1.97 17.12 23.96
C THR A 21 2.57 15.72 23.78
N ASN A 22 2.36 14.83 24.76
CA ASN A 22 2.56 13.41 24.56
C ASN A 22 1.46 12.92 23.62
N ASP A 23 1.55 13.30 22.34
CA ASP A 23 0.90 12.52 21.30
C ASP A 23 1.65 11.20 21.27
N SER A 24 1.04 10.17 21.80
CA SER A 24 1.56 8.82 21.68
C SER A 24 1.72 8.54 20.19
N GLU A 25 2.95 8.36 19.76
CA GLU A 25 3.27 8.03 18.37
C GLU A 25 2.50 6.75 18.01
N ASP A 26 1.75 6.81 16.94
CA ASP A 26 1.04 5.65 16.42
C ASP A 26 2.06 4.63 15.92
N VAL A 27 2.06 3.45 16.53
CA VAL A 27 2.94 2.32 16.19
C VAL A 27 2.16 1.11 15.67
N SER A 28 0.84 1.24 15.59
CA SER A 28 -0.03 0.21 15.04
C SER A 28 0.18 0.13 13.53
N LYS A 29 0.12 -1.06 12.98
CA LYS A 29 0.19 -1.23 11.52
C LYS A 29 -1.21 -1.37 10.95
N PRO A 30 -1.45 -0.85 9.76
CA PRO A 30 -2.72 -1.07 9.08
C PRO A 30 -2.96 -2.56 8.78
N VAL A 31 -4.21 -2.95 8.70
CA VAL A 31 -4.65 -4.32 8.39
C VAL A 31 -5.15 -4.38 6.97
N ILE A 32 -4.72 -5.40 6.22
CA ILE A 32 -5.18 -5.72 4.88
C ILE A 32 -5.92 -7.06 4.93
N ASN A 33 -7.18 -7.07 4.53
CA ASN A 33 -7.95 -8.28 4.23
C ASN A 33 -8.14 -8.33 2.70
N LEU A 34 -7.22 -8.99 1.98
CA LEU A 34 -7.29 -9.14 0.53
C LEU A 34 -8.29 -10.26 0.20
N ILE A 35 -9.40 -9.90 -0.46
CA ILE A 35 -10.50 -10.79 -0.81
C ILE A 35 -10.23 -11.38 -2.19
N GLU A 36 -10.06 -10.53 -3.22
CA GLU A 36 -9.76 -10.94 -4.58
C GLU A 36 -8.51 -10.21 -5.13
N PRO A 37 -7.65 -10.93 -5.88
CA PRO A 37 -7.72 -12.35 -6.21
C PRO A 37 -7.30 -13.25 -5.04
N GLU A 38 -7.91 -14.43 -4.94
CA GLU A 38 -7.51 -15.47 -3.99
C GLU A 38 -6.10 -16.01 -4.29
N ASP A 39 -5.47 -16.65 -3.28
CA ASP A 39 -4.15 -17.29 -3.47
C ASP A 39 -4.23 -18.45 -4.46
N GLY A 40 -3.38 -18.45 -5.46
CA GLY A 40 -3.38 -19.43 -6.54
C GLY A 40 -4.38 -19.16 -7.67
N HIS A 41 -5.10 -18.04 -7.62
CA HIS A 41 -6.12 -17.70 -8.62
C HIS A 41 -5.52 -17.55 -10.03
N ALA A 42 -6.22 -18.07 -11.02
CA ALA A 42 -5.87 -17.90 -12.43
C ALA A 42 -6.54 -16.66 -13.02
N LEU A 43 -5.74 -15.70 -13.45
CA LEU A 43 -6.20 -14.45 -14.06
C LEU A 43 -6.06 -14.50 -15.58
N LYS A 44 -7.07 -14.00 -16.27
CA LYS A 44 -7.12 -14.03 -17.74
C LYS A 44 -6.20 -12.98 -18.36
N ILE A 45 -5.33 -13.43 -19.26
CA ILE A 45 -4.51 -12.55 -20.10
C ILE A 45 -5.40 -11.81 -21.07
N GLY A 46 -5.22 -10.49 -21.17
CA GLY A 46 -6.03 -9.60 -22.00
C GLY A 46 -7.27 -9.05 -21.31
N ALA A 47 -7.47 -9.35 -20.02
CA ALA A 47 -8.64 -8.90 -19.25
C ALA A 47 -8.24 -8.00 -18.07
N ALA A 48 -9.23 -7.33 -17.51
CA ALA A 48 -9.10 -6.60 -16.25
C ALA A 48 -9.19 -7.57 -15.07
N VAL A 49 -8.46 -7.28 -14.02
CA VAL A 49 -8.48 -8.04 -12.78
C VAL A 49 -9.60 -7.51 -11.88
N HIS A 50 -10.47 -8.40 -11.41
CA HIS A 50 -11.34 -8.09 -10.28
C HIS A 50 -10.47 -7.98 -9.03
N PHE A 51 -10.41 -6.81 -8.43
CA PHE A 51 -9.60 -6.54 -7.26
C PHE A 51 -10.47 -6.04 -6.12
N GLU A 52 -10.48 -6.78 -5.01
CA GLU A 52 -11.27 -6.46 -3.84
C GLU A 52 -10.47 -6.69 -2.55
N MET A 53 -10.51 -5.70 -1.65
CA MET A 53 -9.92 -5.81 -0.32
C MET A 53 -10.57 -4.85 0.67
N GLU A 54 -10.47 -5.19 1.95
CA GLU A 54 -10.75 -4.28 3.04
C GLU A 54 -9.44 -3.79 3.67
N LEU A 55 -9.38 -2.49 3.93
CA LEU A 55 -8.28 -1.86 4.66
C LEU A 55 -8.82 -1.26 5.95
N SER A 56 -8.04 -1.38 7.02
CA SER A 56 -8.38 -0.73 8.29
C SER A 56 -7.16 -0.31 9.07
N ASP A 57 -7.31 0.77 9.86
CA ASP A 57 -6.31 1.29 10.77
C ASP A 57 -6.98 1.91 12.00
N ASP A 58 -6.33 1.88 13.16
CA ASP A 58 -6.88 2.42 14.39
C ASP A 58 -6.85 3.95 14.45
N THR A 59 -6.00 4.58 13.65
CA THR A 59 -5.83 6.04 13.57
C THR A 59 -6.26 6.60 12.22
N GLU A 60 -5.48 6.38 11.17
CA GLU A 60 -5.75 6.92 9.83
C GLU A 60 -4.89 6.21 8.76
N LEU A 61 -5.53 5.68 7.73
CA LEU A 61 -4.88 5.18 6.53
C LEU A 61 -4.23 6.32 5.74
N ARG A 62 -3.21 6.01 4.94
CA ARG A 62 -2.56 6.95 4.02
C ARG A 62 -2.67 6.50 2.58
N SER A 63 -2.15 5.33 2.25
CA SER A 63 -2.12 4.84 0.88
C SER A 63 -1.99 3.32 0.84
N TYR A 64 -2.41 2.74 -0.29
CA TYR A 64 -2.04 1.37 -0.62
C TYR A 64 -1.36 1.33 -1.99
N LYS A 65 -0.56 0.28 -2.19
CA LYS A 65 0.14 0.00 -3.45
C LYS A 65 -0.08 -1.45 -3.84
N VAL A 66 -0.36 -1.68 -5.12
CA VAL A 66 -0.34 -3.02 -5.72
C VAL A 66 0.88 -3.13 -6.62
N ASP A 67 1.61 -4.24 -6.47
CA ASP A 67 2.77 -4.59 -7.29
C ASP A 67 2.60 -6.02 -7.80
N ILE A 68 2.76 -6.22 -9.11
CA ILE A 68 2.69 -7.54 -9.72
C ILE A 68 3.97 -7.77 -10.50
N HIS A 69 4.62 -8.90 -10.28
CA HIS A 69 5.83 -9.30 -10.98
C HIS A 69 5.88 -10.81 -11.18
N ASN A 70 6.64 -11.26 -12.17
CA ASN A 70 6.81 -12.67 -12.45
C ASN A 70 7.49 -13.42 -11.28
N ASN A 71 7.14 -14.68 -11.12
CA ASN A 71 7.77 -15.63 -10.19
C ASN A 71 8.27 -16.85 -10.96
N PHE A 72 9.04 -16.59 -12.00
CA PHE A 72 9.67 -17.64 -12.77
C PHE A 72 10.98 -18.02 -12.08
N ASP A 73 11.00 -19.13 -11.41
CA ASP A 73 12.20 -19.70 -10.74
C ASP A 73 13.29 -20.10 -11.75
N GLY A 74 13.76 -19.16 -12.57
CA GLY A 74 14.95 -19.24 -13.42
C GLY A 74 15.13 -20.49 -14.32
N HIS A 75 14.21 -21.43 -14.29
CA HIS A 75 14.30 -22.72 -14.98
C HIS A 75 13.26 -22.97 -16.08
N ASN A 76 12.51 -21.94 -16.47
CA ASN A 76 11.53 -22.09 -17.53
C ASN A 76 12.19 -21.99 -18.90
N HIS A 77 12.70 -23.13 -19.42
CA HIS A 77 13.15 -23.31 -20.79
C HIS A 77 11.99 -23.57 -21.77
N THR A 78 10.83 -23.00 -21.56
CA THR A 78 9.82 -22.94 -22.60
C THR A 78 10.33 -21.96 -23.65
N LYS A 79 10.70 -22.48 -24.82
CA LYS A 79 10.99 -21.67 -26.00
C LYS A 79 9.82 -20.70 -26.16
N ALA A 80 10.09 -19.41 -26.01
CA ALA A 80 9.14 -18.37 -26.33
C ALA A 80 8.57 -18.62 -27.72
N VAL A 81 7.32 -19.05 -27.76
CA VAL A 81 6.52 -19.01 -28.97
C VAL A 81 5.93 -17.63 -28.99
N SER A 82 6.55 -16.76 -29.80
CA SER A 82 6.13 -15.41 -30.17
C SER A 82 5.93 -14.40 -29.03
N GLU A 83 6.80 -13.38 -29.00
CA GLU A 83 6.57 -11.97 -28.56
C GLU A 83 5.73 -11.70 -27.29
N THR A 84 5.73 -12.62 -26.32
CA THR A 84 5.14 -12.32 -25.02
C THR A 84 6.11 -11.52 -24.16
N VAL A 85 5.57 -10.66 -23.30
CA VAL A 85 6.34 -9.80 -22.40
C VAL A 85 6.00 -10.12 -20.96
N ASP A 86 7.00 -10.25 -20.11
CA ASP A 86 6.77 -10.42 -18.68
C ASP A 86 5.98 -9.25 -18.13
N PHE A 87 4.82 -9.56 -17.57
CA PHE A 87 3.94 -8.54 -17.02
C PHE A 87 4.51 -8.00 -15.71
N THR A 88 4.58 -6.69 -15.62
CA THR A 88 4.85 -5.98 -14.38
C THR A 88 3.84 -4.87 -14.20
N TYR A 89 3.40 -4.68 -12.96
CA TYR A 89 2.44 -3.63 -12.61
C TYR A 89 2.86 -3.02 -11.28
N SER A 90 2.79 -1.71 -11.16
CA SER A 90 3.01 -1.01 -9.89
C SER A 90 2.20 0.28 -9.89
N LYS A 91 1.26 0.39 -8.94
CA LYS A 91 0.43 1.58 -8.79
C LYS A 91 0.08 1.79 -7.32
N SER A 92 0.00 3.05 -6.93
CA SER A 92 -0.45 3.47 -5.60
C SER A 92 -1.72 4.29 -5.70
N TRP A 93 -2.55 4.18 -4.66
CA TRP A 93 -3.78 4.96 -4.49
C TRP A 93 -3.76 5.63 -3.12
N ASP A 94 -4.32 6.83 -3.07
CA ASP A 94 -4.49 7.60 -1.84
C ASP A 94 -5.79 7.18 -1.15
N VAL A 95 -5.71 6.87 0.14
CA VAL A 95 -6.83 6.58 1.04
C VAL A 95 -6.74 7.40 2.32
N SER A 96 -6.02 8.54 2.26
CA SER A 96 -5.82 9.43 3.39
C SER A 96 -7.15 9.93 3.96
N GLY A 97 -7.19 10.10 5.27
CA GLY A 97 -8.38 10.56 5.98
C GLY A 97 -9.39 9.48 6.34
N LEU A 98 -9.18 8.24 5.89
CA LEU A 98 -10.04 7.10 6.19
C LEU A 98 -9.43 6.25 7.30
N LYS A 99 -10.28 5.66 8.16
CA LYS A 99 -9.88 4.60 9.09
C LYS A 99 -10.15 3.22 8.51
N ASN A 100 -11.19 3.11 7.70
CA ASN A 100 -11.59 1.85 7.07
C ASN A 100 -12.07 2.16 5.65
N THR A 101 -11.80 1.27 4.72
CA THR A 101 -12.33 1.37 3.36
C THR A 101 -12.43 0.00 2.72
N LEU A 102 -13.50 -0.19 1.95
CA LEU A 102 -13.60 -1.27 0.97
C LEU A 102 -13.06 -0.74 -0.35
N VAL A 103 -12.06 -1.41 -0.88
CA VAL A 103 -11.49 -1.14 -2.20
C VAL A 103 -12.02 -2.19 -3.16
N HIS A 104 -12.66 -1.73 -4.24
CA HIS A 104 -13.15 -2.58 -5.31
C HIS A 104 -12.97 -1.86 -6.64
N HIS A 105 -12.20 -2.46 -7.57
CA HIS A 105 -11.96 -1.88 -8.88
C HIS A 105 -11.45 -2.91 -9.90
N HIS A 106 -11.51 -2.53 -11.19
CA HIS A 106 -11.00 -3.29 -12.34
C HIS A 106 -9.90 -2.51 -13.09
N GLU A 107 -9.14 -1.67 -12.40
CA GLU A 107 -8.13 -0.81 -13.03
C GLU A 107 -6.84 -1.54 -13.43
N ILE A 108 -6.61 -2.74 -12.89
CA ILE A 108 -5.45 -3.55 -13.20
C ILE A 108 -5.76 -4.35 -14.47
N VAL A 109 -5.16 -3.98 -15.60
CA VAL A 109 -5.39 -4.66 -16.88
C VAL A 109 -4.16 -5.47 -17.25
N ILE A 110 -4.35 -6.77 -17.48
CA ILE A 110 -3.30 -7.68 -17.94
C ILE A 110 -3.22 -7.56 -19.47
N PRO A 111 -2.07 -7.17 -20.06
CA PRO A 111 -1.94 -7.03 -21.50
C PRO A 111 -2.15 -8.36 -22.24
N ALA A 112 -2.71 -8.29 -23.45
CA ALA A 112 -2.97 -9.47 -24.27
C ALA A 112 -1.68 -10.25 -24.67
N ASN A 113 -0.54 -9.61 -24.61
CA ASN A 113 0.77 -10.20 -24.87
C ASN A 113 1.56 -10.54 -23.59
N ALA A 114 0.91 -10.57 -22.42
CA ALA A 114 1.59 -10.97 -21.19
C ALA A 114 2.06 -12.42 -21.27
N THR A 115 3.25 -12.70 -20.73
CA THR A 115 3.79 -14.05 -20.64
C THR A 115 2.93 -14.88 -19.66
N PRO A 116 2.35 -16.03 -20.09
CA PRO A 116 1.64 -16.92 -19.17
C PRO A 116 2.59 -17.51 -18.12
N GLY A 117 2.07 -17.76 -16.91
CA GLY A 117 2.85 -18.42 -15.85
C GLY A 117 2.55 -17.89 -14.47
N ASN A 118 3.44 -18.17 -13.53
CA ASN A 118 3.31 -17.82 -12.14
C ASN A 118 3.79 -16.39 -11.87
N TYR A 119 3.00 -15.65 -11.10
CA TYR A 119 3.30 -14.28 -10.67
C TYR A 119 3.05 -14.13 -9.17
N HIS A 120 3.67 -13.10 -8.59
CA HIS A 120 3.30 -12.60 -7.28
C HIS A 120 2.50 -11.31 -7.44
N LEU A 121 1.41 -11.22 -6.70
CA LEU A 121 0.68 -9.99 -6.45
C LEU A 121 0.94 -9.59 -5.01
N MET A 122 1.52 -8.41 -4.82
CA MET A 122 1.86 -7.83 -3.53
C MET A 122 0.97 -6.62 -3.29
N VAL A 123 0.35 -6.55 -2.12
CA VAL A 123 -0.40 -5.38 -1.67
C VAL A 123 0.29 -4.82 -0.43
N TYR A 124 0.64 -3.55 -0.47
CA TYR A 124 1.20 -2.80 0.66
C TYR A 124 0.18 -1.79 1.12
N CYS A 125 0.05 -1.60 2.41
CA CYS A 125 -0.75 -0.51 2.99
C CYS A 125 0.10 0.25 4.00
N THR A 126 0.10 1.57 3.89
CA THR A 126 0.82 2.47 4.78
C THR A 126 -0.19 3.39 5.45
N ASP A 127 -0.05 3.60 6.76
CA ASP A 127 -0.83 4.54 7.54
C ASP A 127 -0.25 5.96 7.50
N LYS A 128 -0.90 6.88 8.18
CA LYS A 128 -0.46 8.27 8.29
C LYS A 128 0.84 8.43 9.08
N ALA A 129 1.08 7.58 10.07
CA ALA A 129 2.29 7.59 10.89
C ALA A 129 3.50 7.00 10.14
N GLY A 130 3.28 6.26 9.07
CA GLY A 130 4.31 5.62 8.24
C GLY A 130 4.53 4.15 8.58
N ASN A 131 3.66 3.54 9.40
CA ASN A 131 3.70 2.09 9.61
C ASN A 131 3.17 1.40 8.36
N GLU A 132 3.82 0.30 7.97
CA GLU A 132 3.48 -0.44 6.76
C GLU A 132 3.23 -1.91 7.06
N THR A 133 2.23 -2.47 6.38
CA THR A 133 1.97 -3.91 6.28
C THR A 133 1.88 -4.33 4.82
N TYR A 134 2.01 -5.63 4.56
CA TYR A 134 1.81 -6.17 3.21
C TYR A 134 1.21 -7.57 3.25
N VAL A 135 0.55 -7.91 2.14
CA VAL A 135 0.03 -9.26 1.84
C VAL A 135 0.56 -9.68 0.47
N ALA A 136 0.92 -10.95 0.33
CA ALA A 136 1.34 -11.56 -0.93
C ALA A 136 0.35 -12.64 -1.35
N ARG A 137 0.06 -12.71 -2.66
CA ARG A 137 -0.70 -13.78 -3.30
C ARG A 137 0.11 -14.35 -4.45
N LYS A 138 0.07 -15.65 -4.61
CA LYS A 138 0.48 -16.32 -5.85
C LYS A 138 -0.69 -16.23 -6.82
N ILE A 139 -0.44 -15.81 -8.03
CA ILE A 139 -1.44 -15.77 -9.10
C ILE A 139 -0.87 -16.45 -10.34
N VAL A 140 -1.73 -16.92 -11.22
CA VAL A 140 -1.34 -17.54 -12.49
C VAL A 140 -1.92 -16.74 -13.64
N LEU A 141 -1.11 -16.24 -14.55
CA LEU A 141 -1.62 -15.62 -15.77
C LEU A 141 -1.83 -16.69 -16.84
N SER A 142 -3.02 -16.76 -17.40
CA SER A 142 -3.40 -17.76 -18.41
C SER A 142 -4.37 -17.20 -19.44
N TYR A 143 -4.25 -17.66 -20.69
CA TYR A 143 -5.22 -17.38 -21.75
C TYR A 143 -6.54 -18.15 -21.54
N ASP A 144 -6.47 -19.30 -20.84
CA ASP A 144 -7.61 -20.19 -20.62
C ASP A 144 -8.37 -19.90 -19.32
N ALA A 145 -7.89 -18.94 -18.53
CA ALA A 145 -8.60 -18.53 -17.31
C ALA A 145 -9.99 -17.97 -17.63
N VAL A 146 -10.97 -18.30 -16.79
CA VAL A 146 -12.33 -17.78 -16.91
C VAL A 146 -12.41 -16.40 -16.27
N GLU A 147 -13.08 -15.45 -16.92
CA GLU A 147 -13.40 -14.17 -16.30
C GLU A 147 -14.46 -14.42 -15.22
N HIS A 148 -14.22 -13.92 -14.01
CA HIS A 148 -15.25 -13.87 -12.99
C HIS A 148 -16.12 -12.63 -13.27
N GLU A 149 -17.27 -12.85 -13.90
CA GLU A 149 -18.33 -11.84 -13.97
C GLU A 149 -19.11 -11.87 -12.65
N GLU A 150 -19.26 -10.69 -12.02
CA GLU A 150 -20.21 -10.50 -10.92
C GLU A 150 -21.65 -10.51 -11.42
#